data_acf4dbf301321c989183557ca6b35ead
#
_entry.id   acf4dbf301321c989183557ca6b35ead
#
_cell.length_a   1.000
_cell.length_b   1.000
_cell.length_c   1.000
_cell.angle_alpha   90.00
_cell.angle_beta   90.00
_cell.angle_gamma   90.00
#
_symmetry.space_group_name_H-M   'P 1'
#
loop_
_entity.id
_entity.type
_entity.pdbx_description
1 polymer ?
#
loop_
_entity_poly.entity_id
_entity_poly.type
_entity_poly.pdbx_seq_one_letter_code
_entity_poly.pdbx_strand_id
1 'polypeptide(L)'
;MSYADNVFINMCKDILENGTSTEGEKVRPHWEDGTPAYTIKKFGVVNRYDLSKEFPILTLRRTALKSATDEILWIWQQKSNNIHDLHSHIWDEWADENGSIGKAYGYQLGVKHQYKEGMMDQVDRVIYDLKNNPFSRRIMTNIYVHQDLHEMNLYPCAYSMTFNVTQKKGEDKLTLNAVLNQRSNDALAANNWNVVQYAVLMHMLAQVCDMQVGEMVHVIADAHIYDRHVPIIKELITREPKEAPKFWLNPDIHDFYRFTRNDVKVEGYEFGPQIENIPIAI
;
A
#
# COMPACT_ATOMS: atom_id res chain seq x y z
N MET A 1 -22.03 0.36 -6.86
CA MET A 1 -21.33 1.16 -5.84
C MET A 1 -20.04 0.45 -5.46
N SER A 2 -18.92 1.15 -5.44
CA SER A 2 -17.62 0.59 -5.06
C SER A 2 -17.62 0.09 -3.61
N TYR A 3 -17.14 -1.12 -3.42
CA TYR A 3 -16.96 -1.71 -2.09
C TYR A 3 -15.82 -1.00 -1.33
N ALA A 4 -14.76 -0.63 -2.05
CA ALA A 4 -13.61 0.08 -1.47
C ALA A 4 -14.01 1.43 -0.86
N ASP A 5 -14.91 2.18 -1.51
CA ASP A 5 -15.46 3.42 -0.95
C ASP A 5 -16.22 3.17 0.35
N ASN A 6 -17.04 2.10 0.39
CA ASN A 6 -17.78 1.76 1.61
C ASN A 6 -16.83 1.40 2.77
N VAL A 7 -15.77 0.63 2.50
CA VAL A 7 -14.73 0.31 3.50
C VAL A 7 -14.07 1.58 4.02
N PHE A 8 -13.70 2.48 3.13
CA PHE A 8 -13.08 3.76 3.49
C PHE A 8 -14.01 4.65 4.31
N ILE A 9 -15.27 4.82 3.87
CA ILE A 9 -16.27 5.62 4.57
C ILE A 9 -16.50 5.09 6.00
N ASN A 10 -16.67 3.76 6.13
CA ASN A 10 -16.91 3.14 7.44
C ASN A 10 -15.70 3.28 8.36
N MET A 11 -14.50 3.09 7.85
CA MET A 11 -13.25 3.31 8.61
C MET A 11 -13.14 4.75 9.09
N CYS A 12 -13.36 5.74 8.20
CA CYS A 12 -13.27 7.15 8.56
C CYS A 12 -14.34 7.55 9.58
N LYS A 13 -15.58 7.05 9.45
CA LYS A 13 -16.64 7.27 10.43
C LYS A 13 -16.26 6.70 11.80
N ASP A 14 -15.76 5.47 11.84
CA ASP A 14 -15.34 4.82 13.09
C ASP A 14 -14.19 5.59 13.76
N ILE A 15 -13.22 6.09 12.99
CA ILE A 15 -12.14 6.93 13.53
C ILE A 15 -12.71 8.23 14.11
N LEU A 16 -13.60 8.93 13.39
CA LEU A 16 -14.18 10.20 13.84
C LEU A 16 -15.09 10.05 15.05
N GLU A 17 -15.84 8.98 15.17
CA GLU A 17 -16.84 8.75 16.21
C GLU A 17 -16.25 8.08 17.46
N ASN A 18 -15.33 7.14 17.27
CA ASN A 18 -14.83 6.24 18.32
C ASN A 18 -13.30 6.30 18.50
N GLY A 19 -12.61 7.19 17.77
CA GLY A 19 -11.17 7.36 17.88
C GLY A 19 -10.76 8.16 19.11
N THR A 20 -9.47 8.08 19.43
CA THR A 20 -8.84 8.84 20.52
C THR A 20 -8.06 10.01 19.94
N SER A 21 -8.28 11.23 20.46
CA SER A 21 -7.50 12.42 20.10
C SER A 21 -6.11 12.38 20.75
N THR A 22 -5.11 12.85 20.00
CA THR A 22 -3.76 13.12 20.54
C THR A 22 -3.54 14.61 20.87
N GLU A 23 -4.60 15.41 20.89
CA GLU A 23 -4.51 16.84 21.24
C GLU A 23 -3.92 17.02 22.65
N GLY A 24 -2.90 17.88 22.73
CA GLY A 24 -2.17 18.11 23.98
C GLY A 24 -1.07 17.10 24.29
N GLU A 25 -0.96 16.01 23.54
CA GLU A 25 0.12 15.04 23.69
C GLU A 25 1.40 15.50 22.97
N LYS A 26 2.54 14.94 23.39
CA LYS A 26 3.80 15.14 22.66
C LYS A 26 3.80 14.29 21.41
N VAL A 27 3.54 14.92 20.25
CA VAL A 27 3.57 14.27 18.94
C VAL A 27 4.85 14.64 18.17
N ARG A 28 5.32 13.73 17.30
CA ARG A 28 6.48 14.00 16.46
C ARG A 28 6.13 14.86 15.24
N PRO A 29 5.03 14.54 14.48
CA PRO A 29 4.75 15.25 13.24
C PRO A 29 4.31 16.69 13.49
N HIS A 30 4.69 17.56 12.56
CA HIS A 30 4.37 18.98 12.57
C HIS A 30 3.79 19.40 11.22
N TRP A 31 2.97 20.42 11.23
CA TRP A 31 2.56 21.12 10.02
C TRP A 31 3.68 22.03 9.51
N GLU A 32 3.57 22.48 8.26
CA GLU A 32 4.52 23.40 7.61
C GLU A 32 4.80 24.66 8.46
N ASP A 33 3.80 25.15 9.19
CA ASP A 33 3.94 26.30 10.10
C ASP A 33 4.61 25.97 11.45
N GLY A 34 5.09 24.76 11.63
CA GLY A 34 5.76 24.27 12.84
C GLY A 34 4.82 23.90 13.99
N THR A 35 3.51 24.02 13.81
CA THR A 35 2.55 23.61 14.86
C THR A 35 2.44 22.08 14.91
N PRO A 36 2.19 21.47 16.10
CA PRO A 36 2.01 20.03 16.22
C PRO A 36 0.85 19.54 15.35
N ALA A 37 1.06 18.44 14.62
CA ALA A 37 0.02 17.79 13.84
C ALA A 37 -0.66 16.71 14.69
N TYR A 38 -1.77 17.07 15.32
CA TYR A 38 -2.55 16.13 16.13
C TYR A 38 -3.42 15.22 15.27
N THR A 39 -3.80 14.09 15.84
CA THR A 39 -4.63 13.10 15.13
C THR A 39 -5.81 12.65 16.00
N ILE A 40 -6.87 12.20 15.33
CA ILE A 40 -7.85 11.27 15.90
C ILE A 40 -7.47 9.90 15.36
N LYS A 41 -7.23 8.93 16.23
CA LYS A 41 -6.72 7.62 15.85
C LYS A 41 -7.53 6.45 16.40
N LYS A 42 -7.57 5.37 15.64
CA LYS A 42 -8.19 4.11 16.00
C LYS A 42 -7.16 2.98 15.99
N PHE A 43 -7.14 2.20 17.05
CA PHE A 43 -6.26 1.03 17.15
C PHE A 43 -6.89 -0.20 16.48
N GLY A 44 -6.06 -0.93 15.71
CA GLY A 44 -6.40 -2.29 15.28
C GLY A 44 -7.48 -2.35 14.20
N VAL A 45 -7.44 -1.45 13.19
CA VAL A 45 -8.37 -1.49 12.05
C VAL A 45 -7.98 -2.62 11.10
N VAL A 46 -8.97 -3.38 10.64
CA VAL A 46 -8.82 -4.46 9.65
C VAL A 46 -9.79 -4.24 8.51
N ASN A 47 -9.25 -3.91 7.36
CA ASN A 47 -10.01 -3.78 6.11
C ASN A 47 -9.79 -5.02 5.22
N ARG A 48 -10.80 -5.42 4.46
CA ARG A 48 -10.74 -6.58 3.58
C ARG A 48 -11.17 -6.19 2.17
N TYR A 49 -10.43 -6.64 1.17
CA TYR A 49 -10.68 -6.36 -0.24
C TYR A 49 -10.59 -7.67 -1.03
N ASP A 50 -11.71 -8.11 -1.59
CA ASP A 50 -11.76 -9.26 -2.50
C ASP A 50 -11.37 -8.78 -3.92
N LEU A 51 -10.09 -8.90 -4.24
CA LEU A 51 -9.52 -8.43 -5.51
C LEU A 51 -10.00 -9.24 -6.72
N SER A 52 -10.61 -10.41 -6.48
CA SER A 52 -11.23 -11.20 -7.55
C SER A 52 -12.55 -10.58 -8.04
N LYS A 53 -13.16 -9.71 -7.24
CA LYS A 53 -14.45 -9.07 -7.53
C LYS A 53 -14.30 -7.62 -7.96
N GLU A 54 -13.40 -6.88 -7.30
CA GLU A 54 -13.28 -5.44 -7.46
C GLU A 54 -11.84 -4.98 -7.23
N PHE A 55 -11.37 -4.06 -8.07
CA PHE A 55 -10.12 -3.36 -7.81
C PHE A 55 -10.36 -2.22 -6.81
N PRO A 56 -9.62 -2.15 -5.69
CA PRO A 56 -9.99 -1.31 -4.54
C PRO A 56 -9.49 0.14 -4.67
N ILE A 57 -9.81 0.81 -5.78
CA ILE A 57 -9.53 2.23 -5.99
C ILE A 57 -10.74 3.07 -5.58
N LEU A 58 -10.52 4.16 -4.82
CA LEU A 58 -11.60 5.05 -4.42
C LEU A 58 -12.21 5.78 -5.61
N THR A 59 -13.53 5.95 -5.57
CA THR A 59 -14.26 6.79 -6.52
C THR A 59 -14.71 8.13 -5.91
N LEU A 60 -14.64 8.29 -4.59
CA LEU A 60 -14.97 9.54 -3.90
C LEU A 60 -14.07 10.71 -4.33
N ARG A 61 -12.84 10.42 -4.68
CA ARG A 61 -11.87 11.29 -5.32
C ARG A 61 -10.91 10.47 -6.17
N ARG A 62 -10.18 11.12 -7.06
CA ARG A 62 -9.19 10.42 -7.91
C ARG A 62 -8.00 9.91 -7.09
N THR A 63 -7.64 8.64 -7.29
CA THR A 63 -6.34 8.09 -6.91
C THR A 63 -5.47 7.95 -8.16
N ALA A 64 -4.23 8.45 -8.11
CA ALA A 64 -3.32 8.46 -9.26
C ALA A 64 -2.68 7.07 -9.46
N LEU A 65 -3.40 6.14 -10.10
CA LEU A 65 -2.98 4.75 -10.31
C LEU A 65 -1.57 4.62 -10.88
N LYS A 66 -1.22 5.43 -11.90
CA LYS A 66 0.11 5.35 -12.53
C LYS A 66 1.23 5.68 -11.55
N SER A 67 1.06 6.71 -10.72
CA SER A 67 2.06 7.10 -9.73
C SER A 67 2.14 6.08 -8.60
N ALA A 68 1.00 5.55 -8.16
CA ALA A 68 0.97 4.48 -7.16
C ALA A 68 1.64 3.19 -7.68
N THR A 69 1.43 2.86 -8.97
CA THR A 69 2.10 1.72 -9.62
C THR A 69 3.61 1.96 -9.75
N ASP A 70 4.01 3.16 -10.16
CA ASP A 70 5.42 3.53 -10.28
C ASP A 70 6.17 3.36 -8.96
N GLU A 71 5.56 3.84 -7.86
CA GLU A 71 6.15 3.73 -6.52
C GLU A 71 6.23 2.28 -6.03
N ILE A 72 5.21 1.45 -6.23
CA ILE A 72 5.30 0.06 -5.79
C ILE A 72 6.34 -0.74 -6.61
N LEU A 73 6.52 -0.39 -7.89
CA LEU A 73 7.59 -0.95 -8.72
C LEU A 73 8.97 -0.43 -8.28
N TRP A 74 9.09 0.83 -7.91
CA TRP A 74 10.30 1.40 -7.33
C TRP A 74 10.73 0.65 -6.06
N ILE A 75 9.76 0.35 -5.16
CA ILE A 75 10.01 -0.38 -3.92
C ILE A 75 10.32 -1.87 -4.18
N TRP A 76 9.46 -2.58 -4.95
CA TRP A 76 9.49 -4.03 -5.03
C TRP A 76 10.31 -4.58 -6.20
N GLN A 77 10.30 -3.90 -7.34
CA GLN A 77 10.97 -4.37 -8.55
C GLN A 77 12.39 -3.78 -8.66
N GLN A 78 12.52 -2.47 -8.57
CA GLN A 78 13.81 -1.79 -8.63
C GLN A 78 14.59 -1.94 -7.32
N LYS A 79 13.88 -2.12 -6.20
CA LYS A 79 14.48 -2.25 -4.85
C LYS A 79 15.35 -1.05 -4.52
N SER A 80 14.92 0.13 -5.02
CA SER A 80 15.65 1.38 -4.88
C SER A 80 15.25 2.12 -3.59
N ASN A 81 16.17 2.93 -3.12
CA ASN A 81 15.98 3.92 -2.08
C ASN A 81 16.35 5.33 -2.56
N ASN A 82 16.53 5.52 -3.86
CA ASN A 82 16.86 6.81 -4.46
C ASN A 82 15.65 7.37 -5.23
N ILE A 83 15.23 8.59 -4.88
CA ILE A 83 14.05 9.24 -5.48
C ILE A 83 14.26 9.61 -6.96
N HIS A 84 15.50 9.68 -7.45
CA HIS A 84 15.77 9.92 -8.88
C HIS A 84 15.34 8.75 -9.78
N ASP A 85 15.10 7.56 -9.20
CA ASP A 85 14.55 6.40 -9.90
C ASP A 85 13.02 6.40 -9.95
N LEU A 86 12.37 7.37 -9.28
CA LEU A 86 10.92 7.53 -9.19
C LEU A 86 10.46 8.72 -10.05
N HIS A 87 9.34 8.58 -10.76
CA HIS A 87 8.82 9.66 -11.61
C HIS A 87 7.95 10.69 -10.87
N SER A 88 7.62 10.45 -9.61
CA SER A 88 6.82 11.36 -8.79
C SER A 88 7.67 12.00 -7.69
N HIS A 89 7.20 13.14 -7.17
CA HIS A 89 7.88 13.93 -6.14
C HIS A 89 7.36 13.67 -4.72
N ILE A 90 6.65 12.56 -4.52
CA ILE A 90 5.99 12.27 -3.24
C ILE A 90 6.94 11.90 -2.10
N TRP A 91 8.22 11.65 -2.42
CA TRP A 91 9.26 11.30 -1.46
C TRP A 91 10.30 12.39 -1.23
N ASP A 92 10.19 13.54 -1.91
CA ASP A 92 11.20 14.61 -1.86
C ASP A 92 11.49 15.11 -0.43
N GLU A 93 10.45 15.21 0.42
CA GLU A 93 10.55 15.66 1.81
C GLU A 93 11.39 14.71 2.72
N TRP A 94 11.55 13.45 2.31
CA TRP A 94 12.29 12.44 3.09
C TRP A 94 13.64 12.07 2.46
N ALA A 95 13.98 12.67 1.33
CA ALA A 95 15.26 12.42 0.67
C ALA A 95 16.36 13.33 1.23
N ASP A 96 17.57 12.79 1.30
CA ASP A 96 18.76 13.57 1.57
C ASP A 96 19.24 14.34 0.30
N GLU A 97 20.33 15.06 0.42
CA GLU A 97 20.94 15.84 -0.68
C GLU A 97 21.35 15.00 -1.91
N ASN A 98 21.50 13.68 -1.74
CA ASN A 98 21.83 12.73 -2.81
C ASN A 98 20.58 12.02 -3.37
N GLY A 99 19.40 12.39 -2.89
CA GLY A 99 18.15 11.78 -3.27
C GLY A 99 17.86 10.44 -2.57
N SER A 100 18.59 10.09 -1.51
CA SER A 100 18.40 8.83 -0.78
C SER A 100 17.42 8.98 0.37
N ILE A 101 16.54 8.00 0.55
CA ILE A 101 15.70 7.85 1.74
C ILE A 101 16.34 6.94 2.81
N GLY A 102 17.62 6.67 2.69
CA GLY A 102 18.36 5.79 3.58
C GLY A 102 18.08 4.31 3.34
N LYS A 103 18.34 3.46 4.34
CA LYS A 103 18.14 2.00 4.24
C LYS A 103 16.67 1.57 4.38
N ALA A 104 15.75 2.37 3.84
CA ALA A 104 14.31 2.16 3.95
C ALA A 104 13.71 1.46 2.72
N TYR A 105 12.52 0.91 2.87
CA TYR A 105 11.65 0.35 1.83
C TYR A 105 12.36 -0.57 0.82
N GLY A 106 12.58 -0.12 -0.41
CA GLY A 106 13.18 -0.91 -1.47
C GLY A 106 14.56 -1.45 -1.12
N TYR A 107 15.37 -0.67 -0.41
CA TYR A 107 16.68 -1.13 0.07
C TYR A 107 16.56 -2.44 0.86
N GLN A 108 15.63 -2.52 1.83
CA GLN A 108 15.46 -3.71 2.66
C GLN A 108 14.97 -4.93 1.87
N LEU A 109 14.14 -4.71 0.86
CA LEU A 109 13.71 -5.80 -0.03
C LEU A 109 14.86 -6.34 -0.88
N GLY A 110 15.82 -5.48 -1.26
CA GLY A 110 16.95 -5.84 -2.10
C GLY A 110 18.13 -6.49 -1.38
N VAL A 111 18.16 -6.46 -0.04
CA VAL A 111 19.23 -7.12 0.73
C VAL A 111 19.20 -8.62 0.46
N LYS A 112 20.34 -9.18 0.08
CA LYS A 112 20.47 -10.62 -0.18
C LYS A 112 20.64 -11.40 1.11
N HIS A 113 19.85 -12.46 1.28
CA HIS A 113 19.88 -13.37 2.41
C HIS A 113 20.24 -14.78 1.97
N GLN A 114 20.94 -15.52 2.84
CA GLN A 114 21.26 -16.93 2.60
C GLN A 114 20.05 -17.81 2.95
N TYR A 115 19.50 -18.49 1.97
CA TYR A 115 18.50 -19.55 2.12
C TYR A 115 19.14 -20.91 1.80
N LYS A 116 18.41 -22.00 2.05
CA LYS A 116 18.88 -23.35 1.70
C LYS A 116 19.09 -23.51 0.19
N GLU A 117 18.27 -22.83 -0.60
CA GLU A 117 18.24 -22.84 -2.05
C GLU A 117 19.26 -21.87 -2.69
N GLY A 118 19.93 -21.04 -1.90
CA GLY A 118 20.92 -20.07 -2.37
C GLY A 118 20.68 -18.65 -1.85
N MET A 119 21.42 -17.71 -2.43
CA MET A 119 21.31 -16.28 -2.08
C MET A 119 20.16 -15.66 -2.87
N MET A 120 19.18 -15.08 -2.17
CA MET A 120 18.04 -14.36 -2.72
C MET A 120 17.74 -13.13 -1.89
N ASP A 121 17.18 -12.10 -2.51
CA ASP A 121 16.49 -11.05 -1.76
C ASP A 121 15.05 -11.47 -1.42
N GLN A 122 14.35 -10.63 -0.68
CA GLN A 122 13.03 -10.98 -0.18
C GLN A 122 12.00 -11.13 -1.32
N VAL A 123 12.10 -10.34 -2.40
CA VAL A 123 11.17 -10.40 -3.55
C VAL A 123 11.39 -11.67 -4.35
N ASP A 124 12.65 -11.98 -4.68
CA ASP A 124 13.02 -13.21 -5.37
C ASP A 124 12.59 -14.44 -4.55
N ARG A 125 12.74 -14.38 -3.22
CA ARG A 125 12.31 -15.44 -2.31
C ARG A 125 10.79 -15.64 -2.34
N VAL A 126 10.01 -14.57 -2.30
CA VAL A 126 8.54 -14.66 -2.40
C VAL A 126 8.13 -15.31 -3.72
N ILE A 127 8.67 -14.85 -4.85
CA ILE A 127 8.35 -15.41 -6.18
C ILE A 127 8.76 -16.88 -6.26
N TYR A 128 9.94 -17.22 -5.74
CA TYR A 128 10.42 -18.60 -5.69
C TYR A 128 9.48 -19.51 -4.91
N ASP A 129 9.08 -19.09 -3.71
CA ASP A 129 8.20 -19.88 -2.84
C ASP A 129 6.79 -20.01 -3.43
N LEU A 130 6.22 -18.95 -3.99
CA LEU A 130 4.92 -18.99 -4.66
C LEU A 130 4.90 -20.00 -5.82
N LYS A 131 6.01 -20.10 -6.58
CA LYS A 131 6.11 -21.03 -7.72
C LYS A 131 6.42 -22.48 -7.30
N ASN A 132 7.25 -22.68 -6.26
CA ASN A 132 7.80 -24.00 -5.94
C ASN A 132 7.18 -24.62 -4.68
N ASN A 133 6.63 -23.80 -3.76
CA ASN A 133 6.04 -24.25 -2.50
C ASN A 133 4.85 -23.37 -2.09
N PRO A 134 3.82 -23.25 -2.96
CA PRO A 134 2.75 -22.26 -2.79
C PRO A 134 1.98 -22.39 -1.47
N PHE A 135 1.82 -23.58 -0.92
CA PHE A 135 1.12 -23.81 0.35
C PHE A 135 1.97 -23.58 1.61
N SER A 136 3.18 -23.04 1.44
CA SER A 136 4.03 -22.67 2.58
C SER A 136 3.39 -21.53 3.38
N ARG A 137 3.44 -21.65 4.71
CA ARG A 137 3.00 -20.61 5.66
C ARG A 137 4.13 -19.62 6.01
N ARG A 138 5.23 -19.62 5.23
CA ARG A 138 6.45 -18.85 5.47
C ARG A 138 6.76 -17.85 4.38
N ILE A 139 5.79 -17.59 3.48
CA ILE A 139 5.96 -16.66 2.37
C ILE A 139 5.63 -15.27 2.86
N MET A 140 6.65 -14.48 3.15
CA MET A 140 6.48 -13.13 3.68
C MET A 140 7.69 -12.23 3.40
N THR A 141 7.45 -10.93 3.49
CA THR A 141 8.48 -9.90 3.53
C THR A 141 8.39 -9.12 4.84
N ASN A 142 9.52 -8.58 5.28
CA ASN A 142 9.60 -7.64 6.40
C ASN A 142 10.69 -6.62 6.13
N ILE A 143 10.31 -5.35 6.11
CA ILE A 143 11.22 -4.23 5.83
C ILE A 143 11.44 -3.32 7.04
N TYR A 144 10.85 -3.65 8.19
CA TYR A 144 11.12 -2.96 9.46
C TYR A 144 12.27 -3.65 10.18
N VAL A 145 13.49 -3.27 9.83
CA VAL A 145 14.72 -3.90 10.32
C VAL A 145 15.35 -3.01 11.38
N HIS A 146 15.25 -3.43 12.65
CA HIS A 146 15.71 -2.65 13.81
C HIS A 146 17.18 -2.25 13.75
N GLN A 147 18.03 -3.10 13.18
CA GLN A 147 19.45 -2.82 13.02
C GLN A 147 19.72 -1.57 12.17
N ASP A 148 18.86 -1.29 11.19
CA ASP A 148 19.06 -0.22 10.19
C ASP A 148 18.14 1.00 10.41
N LEU A 149 17.30 1.02 11.46
CA LEU A 149 16.34 2.12 11.68
C LEU A 149 17.03 3.49 11.78
N HIS A 150 18.22 3.55 12.36
CA HIS A 150 18.97 4.80 12.51
C HIS A 150 19.51 5.37 11.17
N GLU A 151 19.48 4.55 10.12
CA GLU A 151 19.85 4.94 8.75
C GLU A 151 18.62 5.10 7.83
N MET A 152 17.42 5.12 8.38
CA MET A 152 16.16 5.32 7.64
C MET A 152 15.65 6.74 7.86
N ASN A 153 15.44 7.50 6.80
CA ASN A 153 14.86 8.86 6.91
C ASN A 153 13.37 8.80 7.23
N LEU A 154 12.68 7.73 6.81
CA LEU A 154 11.32 7.42 7.21
C LEU A 154 11.18 5.93 7.53
N TYR A 155 10.73 5.63 8.75
CA TYR A 155 10.46 4.24 9.15
C TYR A 155 9.27 3.67 8.37
N PRO A 156 9.38 2.45 7.80
CA PRO A 156 8.32 1.87 6.99
C PRO A 156 6.98 1.81 7.70
N CYS A 157 5.94 2.39 7.09
CA CYS A 157 4.56 2.31 7.56
C CYS A 157 3.93 0.97 7.17
N ALA A 158 3.93 0.66 5.87
CA ALA A 158 3.61 -0.67 5.33
C ALA A 158 4.85 -1.54 5.41
N TYR A 159 4.98 -2.30 6.49
CA TYR A 159 6.25 -2.92 6.85
C TYR A 159 6.37 -4.41 6.54
N SER A 160 5.25 -5.09 6.30
CA SER A 160 5.24 -6.54 6.08
C SER A 160 4.09 -6.97 5.19
N MET A 161 4.38 -7.88 4.26
CA MET A 161 3.39 -8.65 3.52
C MET A 161 3.53 -10.13 3.86
N THR A 162 2.42 -10.78 4.20
CA THR A 162 2.36 -12.23 4.37
C THR A 162 1.44 -12.81 3.32
N PHE A 163 1.94 -13.74 2.53
CA PHE A 163 1.18 -14.37 1.45
C PHE A 163 0.67 -15.74 1.88
N ASN A 164 -0.53 -16.07 1.39
CA ASN A 164 -1.16 -17.35 1.63
C ASN A 164 -1.87 -17.80 0.35
N VAL A 165 -1.65 -19.02 -0.04
CA VAL A 165 -2.27 -19.61 -1.23
C VAL A 165 -3.34 -20.58 -0.81
N THR A 166 -4.52 -20.45 -1.42
CA THR A 166 -5.66 -21.34 -1.24
C THR A 166 -6.06 -21.96 -2.56
N GLN A 167 -6.79 -23.05 -2.51
CA GLN A 167 -7.44 -23.64 -3.67
C GLN A 167 -8.91 -23.88 -3.33
N LYS A 168 -9.80 -23.29 -4.11
CA LYS A 168 -11.22 -23.53 -3.94
C LYS A 168 -11.57 -24.93 -4.45
N LYS A 169 -12.49 -25.59 -3.76
CA LYS A 169 -12.93 -26.93 -4.15
C LYS A 169 -13.55 -26.92 -5.55
N GLY A 170 -12.97 -27.72 -6.45
CA GLY A 170 -13.43 -27.82 -7.84
C GLY A 170 -12.81 -26.81 -8.81
N GLU A 171 -11.89 -25.95 -8.34
CA GLU A 171 -11.08 -25.07 -9.20
C GLU A 171 -9.66 -25.64 -9.38
N ASP A 172 -9.16 -25.59 -10.61
CA ASP A 172 -7.79 -26.04 -10.92
C ASP A 172 -6.74 -25.00 -10.55
N LYS A 173 -7.08 -23.71 -10.66
CA LYS A 173 -6.18 -22.60 -10.34
C LYS A 173 -6.09 -22.33 -8.84
N LEU A 174 -4.86 -22.08 -8.40
CA LEU A 174 -4.57 -21.59 -7.05
C LEU A 174 -4.95 -20.11 -6.92
N THR A 175 -5.28 -19.69 -5.71
CA THR A 175 -5.67 -18.31 -5.38
C THR A 175 -4.67 -17.70 -4.41
N LEU A 176 -4.05 -16.57 -4.81
CA LEU A 176 -3.11 -15.80 -4.01
C LEU A 176 -3.87 -14.82 -3.11
N ASN A 177 -3.72 -14.98 -1.82
CA ASN A 177 -4.21 -14.03 -0.81
C ASN A 177 -3.02 -13.40 -0.08
N ALA A 178 -3.23 -12.23 0.53
CA ALA A 178 -2.19 -11.60 1.34
C ALA A 178 -2.75 -10.80 2.53
N VAL A 179 -1.92 -10.69 3.56
CA VAL A 179 -2.10 -9.73 4.65
C VAL A 179 -1.06 -8.63 4.51
N LEU A 180 -1.50 -7.39 4.35
CA LEU A 180 -0.68 -6.19 4.43
C LEU A 180 -0.71 -5.67 5.87
N ASN A 181 0.45 -5.59 6.52
CA ASN A 181 0.57 -5.03 7.85
C ASN A 181 1.14 -3.61 7.80
N GLN A 182 0.39 -2.67 8.36
CA GLN A 182 0.82 -1.28 8.56
C GLN A 182 0.83 -0.92 10.04
N ARG A 183 1.92 -0.28 10.50
CA ARG A 183 2.00 0.25 11.86
C ARG A 183 1.28 1.58 12.03
N SER A 184 1.12 2.33 10.92
CA SER A 184 0.58 3.68 10.89
C SER A 184 0.01 3.98 9.51
N ASN A 185 -1.17 4.60 9.44
CA ASN A 185 -1.83 4.91 8.18
C ASN A 185 -2.65 6.20 8.28
N ASP A 186 -2.23 7.25 7.56
CA ASP A 186 -3.02 8.44 7.32
C ASP A 186 -4.20 8.12 6.40
N ALA A 187 -5.41 8.26 6.93
CA ALA A 187 -6.62 7.92 6.20
C ALA A 187 -6.82 8.76 4.93
N LEU A 188 -6.47 10.06 4.96
CA LEU A 188 -6.65 10.94 3.81
C LEU A 188 -5.53 10.79 2.78
N ALA A 189 -4.27 10.94 3.21
CA ALA A 189 -3.16 11.04 2.26
C ALA A 189 -2.66 9.66 1.78
N ALA A 190 -2.62 8.65 2.67
CA ALA A 190 -1.92 7.40 2.38
C ALA A 190 -2.82 6.16 2.23
N ASN A 191 -4.01 6.12 2.83
CA ASN A 191 -4.79 4.88 2.90
C ASN A 191 -5.04 4.24 1.53
N ASN A 192 -5.79 4.91 0.66
CA ASN A 192 -6.12 4.31 -0.64
C ASN A 192 -4.91 4.21 -1.57
N TRP A 193 -3.94 5.09 -1.41
CA TRP A 193 -2.67 4.99 -2.13
C TRP A 193 -1.99 3.64 -1.88
N ASN A 194 -1.81 3.27 -0.60
CA ASN A 194 -1.21 1.99 -0.24
C ASN A 194 -2.09 0.80 -0.65
N VAL A 195 -3.42 0.90 -0.47
CA VAL A 195 -4.35 -0.16 -0.89
C VAL A 195 -4.22 -0.44 -2.38
N VAL A 196 -4.19 0.59 -3.22
CA VAL A 196 -4.01 0.47 -4.68
C VAL A 196 -2.65 -0.13 -5.04
N GLN A 197 -1.56 0.35 -4.40
CA GLN A 197 -0.22 -0.17 -4.61
C GLN A 197 -0.13 -1.68 -4.39
N TYR A 198 -0.58 -2.13 -3.23
CA TYR A 198 -0.48 -3.54 -2.87
C TYR A 198 -1.50 -4.42 -3.60
N ALA A 199 -2.65 -3.88 -4.02
CA ALA A 199 -3.56 -4.57 -4.93
C ALA A 199 -2.91 -4.80 -6.31
N VAL A 200 -2.26 -3.79 -6.89
CA VAL A 200 -1.48 -3.93 -8.13
C VAL A 200 -0.39 -4.99 -7.99
N LEU A 201 0.39 -4.94 -6.89
CA LEU A 201 1.44 -5.92 -6.61
C LEU A 201 0.88 -7.35 -6.56
N MET A 202 -0.25 -7.56 -5.89
CA MET A 202 -0.89 -8.88 -5.80
C MET A 202 -1.35 -9.39 -7.15
N HIS A 203 -1.92 -8.54 -8.02
CA HIS A 203 -2.27 -8.91 -9.38
C HIS A 203 -1.04 -9.32 -10.20
N MET A 204 0.06 -8.56 -10.10
CA MET A 204 1.32 -8.89 -10.78
C MET A 204 1.90 -10.22 -10.29
N LEU A 205 1.99 -10.44 -8.98
CA LEU A 205 2.51 -11.68 -8.40
C LEU A 205 1.63 -12.89 -8.76
N ALA A 206 0.30 -12.74 -8.71
CA ALA A 206 -0.63 -13.79 -9.10
C ALA A 206 -0.42 -14.18 -10.57
N GLN A 207 -0.31 -13.21 -11.48
CA GLN A 207 -0.11 -13.46 -12.91
C GLN A 207 1.22 -14.17 -13.19
N VAL A 208 2.34 -13.72 -12.61
CA VAL A 208 3.66 -14.34 -12.86
C VAL A 208 3.83 -15.72 -12.22
N CYS A 209 2.95 -16.05 -11.27
CA CYS A 209 2.90 -17.37 -10.63
C CYS A 209 1.76 -18.26 -11.14
N ASP A 210 1.05 -17.84 -12.21
CA ASP A 210 -0.12 -18.52 -12.80
C ASP A 210 -1.22 -18.83 -11.76
N MET A 211 -1.53 -17.85 -10.93
CA MET A 211 -2.57 -17.91 -9.90
C MET A 211 -3.70 -16.93 -10.19
N GLN A 212 -4.85 -17.15 -9.58
CA GLN A 212 -5.91 -16.13 -9.47
C GLN A 212 -5.57 -15.20 -8.30
N VAL A 213 -5.91 -13.92 -8.44
CA VAL A 213 -5.85 -12.99 -7.30
C VAL A 213 -7.04 -13.25 -6.37
N GLY A 214 -6.81 -13.20 -5.06
CA GLY A 214 -7.81 -13.43 -4.03
C GLY A 214 -8.04 -12.23 -3.13
N GLU A 215 -8.05 -12.44 -1.83
CA GLU A 215 -8.32 -11.42 -0.84
C GLU A 215 -7.04 -10.73 -0.36
N MET A 216 -7.08 -9.41 -0.23
CA MET A 216 -6.11 -8.61 0.52
C MET A 216 -6.73 -8.18 1.85
N VAL A 217 -6.11 -8.57 2.96
CA VAL A 217 -6.44 -8.12 4.30
C VAL A 217 -5.45 -7.04 4.71
N HIS A 218 -5.94 -5.82 4.95
CA HIS A 218 -5.15 -4.68 5.35
C HIS A 218 -5.30 -4.46 6.86
N VAL A 219 -4.26 -4.76 7.61
CA VAL A 219 -4.21 -4.63 9.07
C VAL A 219 -3.44 -3.37 9.42
N ILE A 220 -4.08 -2.47 10.17
CA ILE A 220 -3.53 -1.17 10.54
C ILE A 220 -3.52 -1.05 12.06
N ALA A 221 -2.34 -0.93 12.66
CA ALA A 221 -2.23 -0.75 14.11
C ALA A 221 -2.70 0.63 14.56
N ASP A 222 -2.35 1.69 13.84
CA ASP A 222 -2.75 3.07 14.09
C ASP A 222 -3.33 3.68 12.79
N ALA A 223 -4.67 3.65 12.67
CA ALA A 223 -5.39 4.32 11.59
C ALA A 223 -5.84 5.69 12.09
N HIS A 224 -5.42 6.77 11.41
CA HIS A 224 -5.66 8.11 11.93
C HIS A 224 -6.08 9.12 10.87
N ILE A 225 -6.72 10.19 11.37
CA ILE A 225 -7.08 11.39 10.63
C ILE A 225 -6.41 12.56 11.33
N TYR A 226 -5.54 13.30 10.64
CA TYR A 226 -4.94 14.50 11.17
C TYR A 226 -5.99 15.59 11.41
N ASP A 227 -5.75 16.46 12.38
CA ASP A 227 -6.66 17.54 12.78
C ASP A 227 -7.08 18.43 11.59
N ARG A 228 -6.12 18.85 10.75
CA ARG A 228 -6.42 19.64 9.53
C ARG A 228 -7.09 18.82 8.41
N HIS A 229 -7.05 17.51 8.50
CA HIS A 229 -7.76 16.63 7.57
C HIS A 229 -9.23 16.38 7.96
N VAL A 230 -9.60 16.61 9.23
CA VAL A 230 -10.95 16.31 9.73
C VAL A 230 -12.06 16.97 8.88
N PRO A 231 -12.00 18.29 8.54
CA PRO A 231 -13.02 18.90 7.70
C PRO A 231 -13.12 18.27 6.31
N ILE A 232 -11.96 17.93 5.73
CA ILE A 232 -11.85 17.31 4.40
C ILE A 232 -12.48 15.90 4.42
N ILE A 233 -12.14 15.09 5.40
CA ILE A 233 -12.70 13.74 5.56
C ILE A 233 -14.20 13.80 5.78
N LYS A 234 -14.69 14.72 6.64
CA LYS A 234 -16.12 14.90 6.86
C LYS A 234 -16.90 15.20 5.60
N GLU A 235 -16.34 16.00 4.71
CA GLU A 235 -16.94 16.28 3.39
C GLU A 235 -16.82 15.05 2.48
N LEU A 236 -15.62 14.46 2.37
CA LEU A 236 -15.33 13.35 1.46
C LEU A 236 -16.23 12.14 1.71
N ILE A 237 -16.50 11.79 2.97
CA ILE A 237 -17.35 10.64 3.32
C ILE A 237 -18.86 10.86 3.10
N THR A 238 -19.27 12.08 2.72
CA THR A 238 -20.66 12.38 2.31
C THR A 238 -20.87 12.22 0.81
N ARG A 239 -19.81 12.07 0.03
CA ARG A 239 -19.89 11.90 -1.41
C ARG A 239 -20.51 10.54 -1.77
N GLU A 240 -21.23 10.53 -2.88
CA GLU A 240 -21.83 9.30 -3.39
C GLU A 240 -20.79 8.45 -4.13
N PRO A 241 -20.56 7.20 -3.70
CA PRO A 241 -19.68 6.26 -4.39
C PRO A 241 -20.17 5.97 -5.82
N LYS A 242 -19.23 5.93 -6.78
CA LYS A 242 -19.47 5.49 -8.15
C LYS A 242 -19.32 3.97 -8.28
N GLU A 243 -19.48 3.45 -9.47
CA GLU A 243 -19.13 2.05 -9.74
C GLU A 243 -17.62 1.87 -9.76
N ALA A 244 -17.17 0.72 -9.27
CA ALA A 244 -15.77 0.35 -9.33
C ALA A 244 -15.33 0.15 -10.78
N PRO A 245 -14.16 0.70 -11.18
CA PRO A 245 -13.66 0.49 -12.52
C PRO A 245 -13.16 -0.94 -12.71
N LYS A 246 -13.08 -1.36 -13.98
CA LYS A 246 -12.45 -2.63 -14.33
C LYS A 246 -10.93 -2.48 -14.32
N PHE A 247 -10.27 -3.35 -13.58
CA PHE A 247 -8.81 -3.43 -13.58
C PHE A 247 -8.31 -4.23 -14.78
N TRP A 248 -7.25 -3.75 -15.40
CA TRP A 248 -6.56 -4.44 -16.47
C TRP A 248 -5.05 -4.44 -16.20
N LEU A 249 -4.46 -5.61 -16.32
CA LEU A 249 -3.02 -5.84 -16.30
C LEU A 249 -2.61 -6.46 -17.62
N ASN A 250 -1.48 -6.02 -18.19
CA ASN A 250 -0.98 -6.54 -19.46
C ASN A 250 -0.76 -8.05 -19.37
N PRO A 251 -1.56 -8.88 -20.10
CA PRO A 251 -1.52 -10.32 -19.96
C PRO A 251 -0.26 -10.96 -20.57
N ASP A 252 0.50 -10.24 -21.38
CA ASP A 252 1.68 -10.76 -22.08
C ASP A 252 2.94 -10.78 -21.19
N ILE A 253 2.86 -10.21 -19.97
CA ILE A 253 4.00 -10.13 -19.06
C ILE A 253 3.93 -11.28 -18.05
N HIS A 254 4.94 -12.17 -18.09
CA HIS A 254 5.09 -13.32 -17.20
C HIS A 254 6.34 -13.26 -16.32
N ASP A 255 7.08 -12.16 -16.37
CA ASP A 255 8.24 -11.88 -15.52
C ASP A 255 7.97 -10.61 -14.73
N PHE A 256 8.03 -10.72 -13.38
CA PHE A 256 7.76 -9.61 -12.49
C PHE A 256 8.64 -8.37 -12.77
N TYR A 257 9.87 -8.61 -13.18
CA TYR A 257 10.84 -7.53 -13.45
C TYR A 257 10.66 -6.82 -14.80
N ARG A 258 9.66 -7.23 -15.60
CA ARG A 258 9.33 -6.60 -16.88
C ARG A 258 8.10 -5.70 -16.85
N PHE A 259 7.35 -5.70 -15.76
CA PHE A 259 6.23 -4.76 -15.62
C PHE A 259 6.71 -3.32 -15.56
N THR A 260 5.92 -2.45 -16.15
CA THR A 260 6.05 -1.00 -16.08
C THR A 260 4.74 -0.37 -15.61
N ARG A 261 4.76 0.90 -15.22
CA ARG A 261 3.55 1.62 -14.86
C ARG A 261 2.52 1.77 -16.00
N ASN A 262 2.90 1.45 -17.24
CA ASN A 262 2.00 1.51 -18.40
C ASN A 262 1.26 0.19 -18.64
N ASP A 263 1.65 -0.88 -17.96
CA ASP A 263 1.05 -2.20 -18.06
C ASP A 263 -0.16 -2.39 -17.14
N VAL A 264 -0.55 -1.32 -16.45
CA VAL A 264 -1.67 -1.26 -15.49
C VAL A 264 -2.65 -0.18 -15.92
N LYS A 265 -3.94 -0.52 -15.98
CA LYS A 265 -5.02 0.41 -16.33
C LYS A 265 -6.27 0.13 -15.53
N VAL A 266 -7.12 1.14 -15.40
CA VAL A 266 -8.51 1.01 -14.98
C VAL A 266 -9.42 1.58 -16.07
N GLU A 267 -10.46 0.84 -16.42
CA GLU A 267 -11.44 1.23 -17.44
C GLU A 267 -12.76 1.62 -16.76
N GLY A 268 -13.40 2.67 -17.26
CA GLY A 268 -14.64 3.19 -16.70
C GLY A 268 -14.44 3.85 -15.33
N TYR A 269 -13.28 4.44 -15.07
CA TYR A 269 -12.96 5.08 -13.79
C TYR A 269 -13.60 6.48 -13.71
N GLU A 270 -14.77 6.54 -13.09
CA GLU A 270 -15.43 7.77 -12.70
C GLU A 270 -15.12 8.09 -11.23
N PHE A 271 -14.92 9.36 -10.91
CA PHE A 271 -14.58 9.81 -9.56
C PHE A 271 -15.18 11.19 -9.26
N GLY A 272 -15.34 11.47 -7.98
CA GLY A 272 -15.77 12.78 -7.48
C GLY A 272 -14.69 13.86 -7.65
N PRO A 273 -15.02 15.11 -7.33
CA PRO A 273 -14.08 16.23 -7.43
C PRO A 273 -12.78 15.97 -6.69
N GLN A 274 -11.65 16.39 -7.30
CA GLN A 274 -10.35 16.29 -6.66
C GLN A 274 -10.25 17.27 -5.48
N ILE A 275 -9.54 16.86 -4.45
CA ILE A 275 -9.18 17.70 -3.31
C ILE A 275 -7.78 18.23 -3.59
N GLU A 276 -7.65 19.54 -3.67
CA GLU A 276 -6.37 20.22 -3.88
C GLU A 276 -5.78 20.69 -2.55
N ASN A 277 -4.46 20.90 -2.52
CA ASN A 277 -3.75 21.49 -1.40
C ASN A 277 -4.01 20.77 -0.05
N ILE A 278 -3.98 19.43 -0.07
CA ILE A 278 -4.05 18.64 1.15
C ILE A 278 -2.80 18.96 1.99
N PRO A 279 -2.94 19.47 3.23
CA PRO A 279 -1.80 19.71 4.09
C PRO A 279 -1.06 18.42 4.40
N ILE A 280 0.26 18.44 4.42
CA ILE A 280 1.10 17.29 4.77
C ILE A 280 1.75 17.53 6.13
N ALA A 281 1.66 16.55 7.01
CA ALA A 281 2.35 16.55 8.30
C ALA A 281 3.69 15.79 8.14
N ILE A 282 4.79 16.39 8.59
CA ILE A 282 6.17 15.89 8.46
C ILE A 282 6.72 15.42 9.79
#